data_d35c5390734311e560e2aa9369c6e5fc
#
_entry.id   d35c5390734311e560e2aa9369c6e5fc
#
_cell.length_a   1.000
_cell.length_b   1.000
_cell.length_c   1.000
_cell.angle_alpha   90.00
_cell.angle_beta   90.00
_cell.angle_gamma   90.00
#
_symmetry.space_group_name_H-M   'P 1'
#
loop_
_entity.id
_entity.type
_entity.pdbx_description
1 polymer ?
#
loop_
_entity_poly.entity_id
_entity_poly.type
_entity_poly.pdbx_seq_one_letter_code
_entity_poly.pdbx_strand_id
1 'polypeptide(L)'
;MNEKQTIGLKYFDELNQKIPRDEIKKHETFLTKILKEVNVNATLTIAGSYRRGKNESSDIDVLLKMDKKDDYKRYIKQLRNIGYLIEDLAMGTKKYNGISKLGSKGIPRRIDIMYTTQYEYPFAILYFTGSGEFNQRMRKEINQEGYSINEYNLKTIPPNKHQRGKIVNHTFNCEKDIFDYFNLEYIDPKERV
;
A
#
# COMPACT_ATOMS: atom_id res chain seq x y z
N MET A 1 18.93 -22.24 -1.39
CA MET A 1 17.69 -21.53 -0.99
C MET A 1 18.10 -20.14 -0.52
N ASN A 2 17.44 -19.07 -0.95
CA ASN A 2 17.75 -17.73 -0.48
C ASN A 2 17.03 -17.43 0.85
N GLU A 3 17.47 -16.38 1.56
CA GLU A 3 16.93 -15.99 2.88
C GLU A 3 15.41 -15.81 2.88
N LYS A 4 14.83 -15.17 1.85
CA LYS A 4 13.37 -15.00 1.72
C LYS A 4 12.62 -16.32 1.59
N GLN A 5 13.19 -17.28 0.87
CA GLN A 5 12.60 -18.62 0.74
C GLN A 5 12.65 -19.38 2.07
N THR A 6 13.72 -19.20 2.84
CA THR A 6 13.86 -19.80 4.18
C THR A 6 12.81 -19.22 5.13
N ILE A 7 12.63 -17.89 5.14
CA ILE A 7 11.58 -17.22 5.93
C ILE A 7 10.18 -17.70 5.49
N GLY A 8 9.92 -17.76 4.18
CA GLY A 8 8.65 -18.26 3.65
C GLY A 8 8.31 -19.68 4.08
N LEU A 9 9.30 -20.57 4.14
CA LEU A 9 9.11 -21.93 4.64
C LEU A 9 8.91 -21.99 6.15
N LYS A 10 9.64 -21.17 6.91
CA LYS A 10 9.51 -21.08 8.38
C LYS A 10 8.09 -20.70 8.84
N TYR A 11 7.41 -19.87 8.08
CA TYR A 11 6.06 -19.38 8.41
C TYR A 11 4.99 -19.85 7.42
N PHE A 12 5.25 -20.95 6.71
CA PHE A 12 4.40 -21.41 5.61
C PHE A 12 2.94 -21.62 6.03
N ASP A 13 2.71 -22.29 7.14
CA ASP A 13 1.37 -22.63 7.61
C ASP A 13 0.60 -21.37 8.06
N GLU A 14 1.27 -20.43 8.73
CA GLU A 14 0.66 -19.19 9.19
C GLU A 14 0.35 -18.23 8.04
N LEU A 15 1.27 -18.13 7.05
CA LEU A 15 1.12 -17.23 5.91
C LEU A 15 0.06 -17.70 4.90
N ASN A 16 -0.30 -18.98 4.92
CA ASN A 16 -1.40 -19.51 4.13
C ASN A 16 -2.79 -19.31 4.77
N GLN A 17 -2.82 -18.94 6.04
CA GLN A 17 -4.07 -18.66 6.74
C GLN A 17 -4.61 -17.29 6.36
N LYS A 18 -5.90 -17.20 6.07
CA LYS A 18 -6.57 -15.91 5.89
C LYS A 18 -6.61 -15.13 7.20
N ILE A 19 -6.55 -13.83 7.09
CA ILE A 19 -6.59 -12.88 8.20
C ILE A 19 -8.02 -12.36 8.32
N PRO A 20 -8.75 -12.68 9.41
CA PRO A 20 -10.08 -12.15 9.62
C PRO A 20 -10.08 -10.61 9.70
N ARG A 21 -11.14 -9.98 9.22
CA ARG A 21 -11.28 -8.53 9.22
C ARG A 21 -11.08 -7.90 10.59
N ASP A 22 -11.61 -8.53 11.64
CA ASP A 22 -11.47 -8.05 13.02
C ASP A 22 -10.03 -8.13 13.54
N GLU A 23 -9.23 -9.10 13.06
CA GLU A 23 -7.80 -9.15 13.35
C GLU A 23 -7.06 -7.98 12.70
N ILE A 24 -7.35 -7.69 11.42
CA ILE A 24 -6.77 -6.53 10.71
C ILE A 24 -7.11 -5.23 11.43
N LYS A 25 -8.32 -5.07 11.94
CA LYS A 25 -8.72 -3.89 12.73
C LYS A 25 -7.89 -3.72 14.01
N LYS A 26 -7.50 -4.83 14.67
CA LYS A 26 -6.57 -4.78 15.81
C LYS A 26 -5.17 -4.33 15.37
N HIS A 27 -4.68 -4.83 14.24
CA HIS A 27 -3.42 -4.37 13.65
C HIS A 27 -3.48 -2.88 13.30
N GLU A 28 -4.55 -2.41 12.66
CA GLU A 28 -4.78 -0.99 12.33
C GLU A 28 -4.71 -0.10 13.56
N THR A 29 -5.41 -0.48 14.63
CA THR A 29 -5.42 0.26 15.91
C THR A 29 -4.02 0.35 16.50
N PHE A 30 -3.30 -0.77 16.55
CA PHE A 30 -1.94 -0.83 17.08
C PHE A 30 -0.97 0.01 16.23
N LEU A 31 -0.99 -0.18 14.92
CA LEU A 31 -0.13 0.53 13.97
C LEU A 31 -0.37 2.05 14.01
N THR A 32 -1.64 2.47 14.10
CA THR A 32 -2.01 3.88 14.20
C THR A 32 -1.49 4.51 15.49
N LYS A 33 -1.58 3.79 16.63
CA LYS A 33 -1.02 4.26 17.90
C LYS A 33 0.48 4.54 17.76
N ILE A 34 1.26 3.58 17.28
CA ILE A 34 2.71 3.75 17.09
C ILE A 34 3.04 4.84 16.06
N LEU A 35 2.23 4.98 15.01
CA LEU A 35 2.42 6.04 14.03
C LEU A 35 2.29 7.45 14.67
N LYS A 36 1.31 7.63 15.55
CA LYS A 36 1.09 8.91 16.25
C LYS A 36 2.21 9.28 17.22
N GLU A 37 2.92 8.30 17.77
CA GLU A 37 4.12 8.52 18.58
C GLU A 37 5.30 9.04 17.71
N VAL A 38 5.37 8.64 16.44
CA VAL A 38 6.42 9.08 15.50
C VAL A 38 6.08 10.43 14.87
N ASN A 39 4.82 10.58 14.40
CA ASN A 39 4.33 11.79 13.74
C ASN A 39 2.82 11.93 13.94
N VAL A 40 2.42 12.90 14.76
CA VAL A 40 1.00 13.15 15.08
C VAL A 40 0.16 13.52 13.86
N ASN A 41 0.75 14.14 12.84
CA ASN A 41 0.06 14.57 11.62
C ASN A 41 -0.02 13.47 10.55
N ALA A 42 0.77 12.39 10.68
CA ALA A 42 0.73 11.28 9.75
C ALA A 42 -0.61 10.54 9.82
N THR A 43 -1.06 9.99 8.69
CA THR A 43 -2.25 9.15 8.64
C THR A 43 -1.91 7.76 8.11
N LEU A 44 -2.68 6.79 8.58
CA LEU A 44 -2.60 5.39 8.18
C LEU A 44 -3.93 4.95 7.59
N THR A 45 -3.87 4.21 6.50
CA THR A 45 -5.04 3.58 5.88
C THR A 45 -4.71 2.13 5.58
N ILE A 46 -5.55 1.20 6.03
CA ILE A 46 -5.48 -0.18 5.56
C ILE A 46 -6.16 -0.25 4.19
N ALA A 47 -5.40 -0.70 3.21
CA ALA A 47 -5.81 -0.78 1.80
C ALA A 47 -6.20 -2.23 1.40
N GLY A 48 -5.84 -2.66 0.21
CA GLY A 48 -6.02 -4.03 -0.29
C GLY A 48 -7.45 -4.55 -0.20
N SER A 49 -7.56 -5.84 0.01
CA SER A 49 -8.85 -6.53 0.15
C SER A 49 -9.65 -6.06 1.36
N TYR A 50 -9.01 -5.59 2.42
CA TYR A 50 -9.67 -4.99 3.58
C TYR A 50 -10.47 -3.72 3.18
N ARG A 51 -9.85 -2.80 2.43
CA ARG A 51 -10.54 -1.58 1.96
C ARG A 51 -11.65 -1.91 0.97
N ARG A 52 -11.50 -2.97 0.19
CA ARG A 52 -12.55 -3.50 -0.70
C ARG A 52 -13.70 -4.21 0.04
N GLY A 53 -13.71 -4.20 1.36
CA GLY A 53 -14.82 -4.73 2.17
C GLY A 53 -14.82 -6.26 2.32
N LYS A 54 -13.75 -6.97 1.95
CA LYS A 54 -13.69 -8.42 2.12
C LYS A 54 -13.66 -8.80 3.61
N ASN A 55 -14.29 -9.91 3.97
CA ASN A 55 -14.34 -10.41 5.34
C ASN A 55 -12.99 -10.93 5.83
N GLU A 56 -12.11 -11.30 4.91
CA GLU A 56 -10.77 -11.79 5.18
C GLU A 56 -9.78 -11.33 4.11
N SER A 57 -8.50 -11.32 4.45
CA SER A 57 -7.38 -10.92 3.57
C SER A 57 -6.26 -11.94 3.63
N SER A 58 -5.37 -11.92 2.63
CA SER A 58 -4.15 -12.75 2.62
C SER A 58 -2.96 -12.03 3.27
N ASP A 59 -3.03 -10.70 3.35
CA ASP A 59 -1.98 -9.81 3.83
C ASP A 59 -2.56 -8.53 4.42
N ILE A 60 -1.72 -7.73 5.04
CA ILE A 60 -2.07 -6.44 5.62
C ILE A 60 -1.40 -5.35 4.79
N ASP A 61 -2.17 -4.69 3.93
CA ASP A 61 -1.71 -3.58 3.10
C ASP A 61 -1.84 -2.25 3.85
N VAL A 62 -0.72 -1.64 4.20
CA VAL A 62 -0.68 -0.39 4.97
C VAL A 62 -0.18 0.76 4.12
N LEU A 63 -0.99 1.80 3.97
CA LEU A 63 -0.60 3.03 3.31
C LEU A 63 -0.42 4.13 4.35
N LEU A 64 0.79 4.71 4.39
CA LEU A 64 1.15 5.83 5.25
C LEU A 64 1.21 7.11 4.43
N LYS A 65 0.51 8.15 4.89
CA LYS A 65 0.63 9.50 4.35
C LYS A 65 1.32 10.39 5.38
N MET A 66 2.49 10.92 5.01
CA MET A 66 3.30 11.80 5.87
C MET A 66 4.24 12.66 5.02
N ASP A 67 4.70 13.80 5.57
CA ASP A 67 5.50 14.77 4.82
C ASP A 67 6.99 14.40 4.76
N LYS A 68 7.49 13.71 5.79
CA LYS A 68 8.93 13.45 5.94
C LYS A 68 9.25 11.96 5.77
N LYS A 69 10.14 11.66 4.82
CA LYS A 69 10.65 10.31 4.59
C LYS A 69 11.38 9.71 5.81
N ASP A 70 12.02 10.53 6.62
CA ASP A 70 12.72 10.04 7.80
C ASP A 70 11.76 9.57 8.90
N ASP A 71 10.55 10.10 8.94
CA ASP A 71 9.50 9.59 9.83
C ASP A 71 9.08 8.17 9.45
N TYR A 72 9.01 7.85 8.14
CA TYR A 72 8.79 6.49 7.68
C TYR A 72 9.87 5.53 8.17
N LYS A 73 11.16 5.90 8.05
CA LYS A 73 12.26 5.07 8.54
C LYS A 73 12.21 4.87 10.06
N ARG A 74 11.90 5.95 10.81
CA ARG A 74 11.73 5.89 12.27
C ARG A 74 10.57 4.97 12.65
N TYR A 75 9.46 5.06 11.93
CA TYR A 75 8.30 4.21 12.14
C TYR A 75 8.63 2.72 11.96
N ILE A 76 9.24 2.35 10.83
CA ILE A 76 9.66 0.96 10.60
C ILE A 76 10.65 0.49 11.68
N LYS A 77 11.63 1.33 12.05
CA LYS A 77 12.59 1.00 13.13
C LYS A 77 11.87 0.78 14.48
N GLN A 78 10.91 1.62 14.81
CA GLN A 78 10.14 1.48 16.05
C GLN A 78 9.32 0.19 16.08
N LEU A 79 8.64 -0.15 14.99
CA LEU A 79 7.89 -1.39 14.86
C LEU A 79 8.77 -2.65 15.00
N ARG A 80 10.03 -2.60 14.51
CA ARG A 80 11.01 -3.67 14.75
C ARG A 80 11.42 -3.75 16.23
N ASN A 81 11.78 -2.61 16.81
CA ASN A 81 12.27 -2.56 18.19
C ASN A 81 11.26 -3.11 19.22
N ILE A 82 9.96 -2.90 18.97
CA ILE A 82 8.88 -3.42 19.82
C ILE A 82 8.46 -4.86 19.47
N GLY A 83 9.14 -5.50 18.50
CA GLY A 83 8.87 -6.88 18.09
C GLY A 83 7.58 -7.08 17.32
N TYR A 84 7.01 -6.02 16.72
CA TYR A 84 5.85 -6.14 15.85
C TYR A 84 6.24 -6.62 14.45
N LEU A 85 7.32 -6.08 13.87
CA LEU A 85 7.93 -6.61 12.64
C LEU A 85 8.98 -7.64 13.05
N ILE A 86 8.74 -8.91 12.72
CA ILE A 86 9.56 -10.03 13.17
C ILE A 86 10.53 -10.56 12.11
N GLU A 87 10.21 -10.35 10.82
CA GLU A 87 11.11 -10.71 9.69
C GLU A 87 10.99 -9.66 8.58
N ASP A 88 12.13 -9.30 8.01
CA ASP A 88 12.21 -8.39 6.87
C ASP A 88 12.32 -9.18 5.56
N LEU A 89 11.38 -9.01 4.64
CA LEU A 89 11.46 -9.59 3.29
C LEU A 89 12.07 -8.61 2.30
N ALA A 90 11.72 -7.33 2.41
CA ALA A 90 12.32 -6.26 1.63
C ALA A 90 12.16 -4.90 2.33
N MET A 91 13.22 -4.08 2.28
CA MET A 91 13.20 -2.70 2.75
C MET A 91 13.66 -1.77 1.65
N GLY A 92 12.73 -1.00 1.09
CA GLY A 92 12.99 0.05 0.12
C GLY A 92 12.88 1.45 0.72
N THR A 93 13.09 2.45 -0.12
CA THR A 93 13.01 3.86 0.29
C THR A 93 11.60 4.34 0.62
N LYS A 94 10.58 3.66 0.09
CA LYS A 94 9.14 3.96 0.25
C LYS A 94 8.28 2.73 0.55
N LYS A 95 8.82 1.52 0.38
CA LYS A 95 8.08 0.28 0.58
C LYS A 95 8.84 -0.64 1.51
N TYR A 96 8.11 -1.26 2.41
CA TYR A 96 8.55 -2.32 3.29
C TYR A 96 7.64 -3.54 3.09
N ASN A 97 8.24 -4.70 2.99
CA ASN A 97 7.54 -5.98 2.97
C ASN A 97 8.16 -6.86 4.05
N GLY A 98 7.34 -7.50 4.84
CA GLY A 98 7.84 -8.34 5.93
C GLY A 98 6.75 -9.19 6.57
N ILE A 99 7.09 -9.75 7.73
CA ILE A 99 6.16 -10.49 8.57
C ILE A 99 5.97 -9.73 9.87
N SER A 100 4.71 -9.53 10.24
CA SER A 100 4.29 -8.88 11.47
C SER A 100 3.65 -9.88 12.44
N LYS A 101 3.69 -9.55 13.73
CA LYS A 101 3.03 -10.34 14.76
C LYS A 101 2.46 -9.41 15.82
N LEU A 102 1.17 -9.54 16.11
CA LEU A 102 0.50 -8.71 17.10
C LEU A 102 0.62 -9.34 18.51
N GLY A 103 1.58 -8.85 19.29
CA GLY A 103 1.88 -9.38 20.62
C GLY A 103 2.51 -10.77 20.60
N SER A 104 2.78 -11.34 21.78
CA SER A 104 3.52 -12.61 21.92
C SER A 104 2.76 -13.82 21.40
N LYS A 105 1.43 -13.80 21.51
CA LYS A 105 0.53 -14.90 21.11
C LYS A 105 -0.12 -14.71 19.73
N GLY A 106 0.16 -13.61 19.03
CA GLY A 106 -0.39 -13.34 17.69
C GLY A 106 0.11 -14.34 16.65
N ILE A 107 -0.64 -14.50 15.57
CA ILE A 107 -0.23 -15.30 14.41
C ILE A 107 0.66 -14.43 13.52
N PRO A 108 1.80 -14.93 13.00
CA PRO A 108 2.58 -14.25 12.00
C PRO A 108 1.76 -13.93 10.74
N ARG A 109 1.79 -12.68 10.27
CA ARG A 109 1.04 -12.20 9.12
C ARG A 109 1.93 -11.45 8.15
N ARG A 110 1.73 -11.64 6.86
CA ARG A 110 2.39 -10.83 5.85
C ARG A 110 1.88 -9.39 5.92
N ILE A 111 2.82 -8.44 5.87
CA ILE A 111 2.51 -7.02 5.90
C ILE A 111 3.33 -6.28 4.84
N ASP A 112 2.65 -5.43 4.11
CA ASP A 112 3.21 -4.53 3.11
C ASP A 112 2.91 -3.08 3.54
N ILE A 113 3.96 -2.28 3.77
CA ILE A 113 3.83 -0.90 4.22
C ILE A 113 4.40 0.04 3.14
N MET A 114 3.58 0.94 2.64
CA MET A 114 4.01 1.95 1.69
C MET A 114 3.91 3.35 2.29
N TYR A 115 4.99 4.13 2.13
CA TYR A 115 5.02 5.56 2.44
C TYR A 115 4.67 6.40 1.23
N THR A 116 3.84 7.43 1.45
CA THR A 116 3.46 8.41 0.43
C THR A 116 3.50 9.83 0.98
N THR A 117 3.74 10.78 0.08
CA THR A 117 3.48 12.20 0.31
C THR A 117 2.01 12.54 0.06
N GLN A 118 1.59 13.76 0.41
CA GLN A 118 0.24 14.26 0.10
C GLN A 118 -0.08 14.16 -1.40
N TYR A 119 0.88 14.50 -2.28
CA TYR A 119 0.70 14.49 -3.74
C TYR A 119 0.60 13.08 -4.34
N GLU A 120 1.27 12.11 -3.74
CA GLU A 120 1.28 10.72 -4.22
C GLU A 120 0.08 9.93 -3.70
N TYR A 121 -0.51 10.37 -2.60
CA TYR A 121 -1.54 9.61 -1.87
C TYR A 121 -2.73 9.21 -2.75
N PRO A 122 -3.31 10.06 -3.63
CA PRO A 122 -4.41 9.66 -4.51
C PRO A 122 -4.06 8.47 -5.41
N PHE A 123 -2.86 8.48 -5.97
CA PHE A 123 -2.36 7.40 -6.84
C PHE A 123 -2.05 6.13 -6.05
N ALA A 124 -1.44 6.31 -4.89
CA ALA A 124 -1.06 5.20 -4.03
C ALA A 124 -2.29 4.49 -3.45
N ILE A 125 -3.31 5.21 -2.98
CA ILE A 125 -4.52 4.59 -2.42
C ILE A 125 -5.31 3.86 -3.51
N LEU A 126 -5.36 4.41 -4.73
CA LEU A 126 -5.96 3.74 -5.88
C LEU A 126 -5.25 2.41 -6.18
N TYR A 127 -3.92 2.46 -6.31
CA TYR A 127 -3.08 1.30 -6.62
C TYR A 127 -3.14 0.23 -5.52
N PHE A 128 -2.94 0.62 -4.27
CA PHE A 128 -2.91 -0.29 -3.11
C PHE A 128 -4.27 -0.89 -2.78
N THR A 129 -5.36 -0.20 -3.11
CA THR A 129 -6.70 -0.75 -2.96
C THR A 129 -6.93 -1.92 -3.91
N GLY A 130 -6.46 -1.84 -5.14
CA GLY A 130 -6.65 -2.87 -6.16
C GLY A 130 -8.14 -2.96 -6.60
N SER A 131 -8.59 -4.08 -7.09
CA SER A 131 -7.85 -5.36 -7.24
C SER A 131 -6.72 -5.28 -8.25
N GLY A 132 -5.94 -6.35 -8.39
CA GLY A 132 -4.94 -6.44 -9.45
C GLY A 132 -5.56 -6.32 -10.83
N GLU A 133 -6.70 -6.98 -11.06
CA GLU A 133 -7.45 -6.94 -12.31
C GLU A 133 -8.02 -5.54 -12.58
N PHE A 134 -8.60 -4.89 -11.57
CA PHE A 134 -9.04 -3.51 -11.65
C PHE A 134 -7.89 -2.57 -12.05
N ASN A 135 -6.74 -2.68 -11.41
CA ASN A 135 -5.56 -1.87 -11.73
C ASN A 135 -5.07 -2.09 -13.16
N GLN A 136 -5.11 -3.32 -13.66
CA GLN A 136 -4.72 -3.64 -15.05
C GLN A 136 -5.69 -3.02 -16.05
N ARG A 137 -7.01 -3.13 -15.84
CA ARG A 137 -8.04 -2.52 -16.69
C ARG A 137 -7.89 -1.00 -16.74
N MET A 138 -7.84 -0.36 -15.58
CA MET A 138 -7.70 1.10 -15.48
C MET A 138 -6.42 1.61 -16.14
N ARG A 139 -5.29 0.92 -15.95
CA ARG A 139 -4.04 1.27 -16.64
C ARG A 139 -4.15 1.16 -18.14
N LYS A 140 -4.84 0.13 -18.64
CA LYS A 140 -5.05 -0.06 -20.07
C LYS A 140 -5.87 1.09 -20.67
N GLU A 141 -6.95 1.49 -20.01
CA GLU A 141 -7.79 2.63 -20.44
C GLU A 141 -6.99 3.94 -20.44
N ILE A 142 -6.29 4.24 -19.35
CA ILE A 142 -5.43 5.43 -19.24
C ILE A 142 -4.31 5.44 -20.28
N ASN A 143 -3.75 4.27 -20.62
CA ASN A 143 -2.72 4.16 -21.66
C ASN A 143 -3.27 4.46 -23.06
N GLN A 144 -4.52 4.13 -23.35
CA GLN A 144 -5.18 4.46 -24.63
C GLN A 144 -5.36 5.97 -24.81
N GLU A 145 -5.51 6.71 -23.71
CA GLU A 145 -5.56 8.18 -23.68
C GLU A 145 -4.16 8.85 -23.76
N GLY A 146 -3.09 8.08 -23.94
CA GLY A 146 -1.72 8.60 -24.05
C GLY A 146 -1.05 8.91 -22.70
N TYR A 147 -1.53 8.32 -21.60
CA TYR A 147 -0.97 8.51 -20.28
C TYR A 147 -0.52 7.19 -19.64
N SER A 148 0.38 7.30 -18.66
CA SER A 148 0.85 6.19 -17.82
C SER A 148 0.67 6.55 -16.36
N ILE A 149 -0.04 5.71 -15.62
CA ILE A 149 -0.28 5.87 -14.19
C ILE A 149 0.46 4.80 -13.38
N ASN A 150 1.01 5.21 -12.25
CA ASN A 150 1.57 4.31 -11.25
C ASN A 150 1.19 4.78 -9.83
N GLU A 151 1.71 4.14 -8.81
CA GLU A 151 1.44 4.46 -7.40
C GLU A 151 1.98 5.82 -6.91
N TYR A 152 2.68 6.57 -7.77
CA TYR A 152 3.28 7.86 -7.41
C TYR A 152 2.73 9.04 -8.20
N ASN A 153 2.36 8.83 -9.46
CA ASN A 153 1.97 9.92 -10.35
C ASN A 153 1.32 9.44 -11.66
N LEU A 154 0.80 10.42 -12.39
CA LEU A 154 0.35 10.33 -13.78
C LEU A 154 1.36 11.01 -14.69
N LYS A 155 1.72 10.39 -15.81
CA LYS A 155 2.64 10.91 -16.81
C LYS A 155 2.05 10.80 -18.21
N THR A 156 2.43 11.70 -19.10
CA THR A 156 2.20 11.53 -20.54
C THR A 156 3.05 10.39 -21.08
N ILE A 157 2.55 9.65 -22.06
CA ILE A 157 3.35 8.70 -22.83
C ILE A 157 3.97 9.47 -24.01
N PRO A 158 5.31 9.55 -24.11
CA PRO A 158 5.94 10.28 -25.20
C PRO A 158 5.83 9.48 -26.52
N PRO A 159 5.73 10.16 -27.68
CA PRO A 159 5.66 9.51 -28.99
C PRO A 159 6.93 8.72 -29.34
N ASN A 160 8.05 9.09 -28.75
CA ASN A 160 9.34 8.42 -28.92
C ASN A 160 9.75 7.69 -27.65
N LYS A 161 10.05 6.38 -27.74
CA LYS A 161 10.48 5.52 -26.63
C LYS A 161 11.76 5.98 -25.91
N HIS A 162 12.58 6.80 -26.57
CA HIS A 162 13.80 7.37 -25.99
C HIS A 162 13.55 8.62 -25.14
N GLN A 163 12.33 9.16 -25.15
CA GLN A 163 11.95 10.30 -24.33
C GLN A 163 11.27 9.82 -23.05
N ARG A 164 11.43 10.58 -21.98
CA ARG A 164 10.70 10.34 -20.71
C ARG A 164 9.38 11.10 -20.74
N GLY A 165 8.31 10.43 -20.33
CA GLY A 165 7.02 11.08 -20.13
C GLY A 165 7.11 12.17 -19.06
N LYS A 166 6.36 13.27 -19.27
CA LYS A 166 6.27 14.39 -18.31
C LYS A 166 5.19 14.12 -17.29
N ILE A 167 5.45 14.45 -16.01
CA ILE A 167 4.41 14.42 -14.97
C ILE A 167 3.32 15.41 -15.35
N VAL A 168 2.07 14.98 -15.25
CA VAL A 168 0.91 15.82 -15.51
C VAL A 168 0.81 16.91 -14.47
N ASN A 169 0.77 18.17 -14.95
CA ASN A 169 0.60 19.34 -14.07
C ASN A 169 -0.88 19.54 -13.73
N HIS A 170 -1.39 18.69 -12.86
CA HIS A 170 -2.74 18.75 -12.32
C HIS A 170 -2.73 18.34 -10.85
N THR A 171 -3.57 18.95 -10.03
CA THR A 171 -3.67 18.63 -8.61
C THR A 171 -4.75 17.58 -8.41
N PHE A 172 -4.36 16.43 -7.89
CA PHE A 172 -5.25 15.35 -7.48
C PHE A 172 -5.29 15.35 -5.94
N ASN A 173 -6.45 15.57 -5.35
CA ASN A 173 -6.63 15.62 -3.89
C ASN A 173 -7.09 14.25 -3.32
N CYS A 174 -7.81 13.49 -4.13
CA CYS A 174 -8.30 12.15 -3.79
C CYS A 174 -8.27 11.23 -5.02
N GLU A 175 -8.50 9.94 -4.81
CA GLU A 175 -8.52 8.96 -5.92
C GLU A 175 -9.64 9.23 -6.93
N LYS A 176 -10.76 9.82 -6.51
CA LYS A 176 -11.87 10.17 -7.41
C LYS A 176 -11.44 11.17 -8.48
N ASP A 177 -10.56 12.12 -8.15
CA ASP A 177 -10.07 13.12 -9.09
C ASP A 177 -9.34 12.49 -10.29
N ILE A 178 -8.77 11.27 -10.11
CA ILE A 178 -8.14 10.53 -11.18
C ILE A 178 -9.20 10.02 -12.18
N PHE A 179 -10.33 9.53 -11.68
CA PHE A 179 -11.45 9.11 -12.53
C PHE A 179 -12.05 10.31 -13.27
N ASP A 180 -12.30 11.39 -12.54
CA ASP A 180 -12.87 12.62 -13.12
C ASP A 180 -11.97 13.21 -14.21
N TYR A 181 -10.63 13.14 -14.06
CA TYR A 181 -9.68 13.63 -15.07
C TYR A 181 -9.79 12.90 -16.40
N PHE A 182 -10.19 11.64 -16.39
CA PHE A 182 -10.39 10.81 -17.59
C PHE A 182 -11.87 10.65 -17.97
N ASN A 183 -12.79 11.41 -17.36
CA ASN A 183 -14.23 11.27 -17.53
C ASN A 183 -14.74 9.83 -17.31
N LEU A 184 -14.10 9.10 -16.38
CA LEU A 184 -14.49 7.76 -15.97
C LEU A 184 -15.47 7.82 -14.80
N GLU A 185 -16.42 6.89 -14.77
CA GLU A 185 -17.28 6.72 -13.60
C GLU A 185 -16.45 6.22 -12.40
N TYR A 186 -16.66 6.85 -11.23
CA TYR A 186 -15.96 6.41 -10.02
C TYR A 186 -16.48 5.06 -9.56
N ILE A 187 -15.58 4.11 -9.44
CA ILE A 187 -15.88 2.76 -8.94
C ILE A 187 -15.51 2.69 -7.46
N ASP A 188 -16.51 2.43 -6.59
CA ASP A 188 -16.28 2.27 -5.16
C ASP A 188 -15.29 1.12 -4.90
N PRO A 189 -14.39 1.23 -3.92
CA PRO A 189 -13.48 0.14 -3.56
C PRO A 189 -14.14 -1.23 -3.43
N LYS A 190 -15.35 -1.32 -2.90
CA LYS A 190 -16.08 -2.59 -2.74
C LYS A 190 -16.48 -3.26 -4.05
N GLU A 191 -16.57 -2.49 -5.12
CA GLU A 191 -16.95 -2.95 -6.47
C GLU A 191 -15.73 -3.26 -7.36
N ARG A 192 -14.52 -3.00 -6.88
CA ARG A 192 -13.26 -3.27 -7.61
C ARG A 192 -12.85 -4.74 -7.49
N VAL A 193 -13.40 -5.55 -8.33
CA VAL A 193 -13.11 -6.98 -8.46
C VAL A 193 -12.20 -7.25 -9.64
#